data_69bde04c37a50a6774af961270b630cd
#
_entry.id   69bde04c37a50a6774af961270b630cd
#
_cell.length_a   1.000
_cell.length_b   1.000
_cell.length_c   1.000
_cell.angle_alpha   90.00
_cell.angle_beta   90.00
_cell.angle_gamma   90.00
#
_symmetry.space_group_name_H-M   'P 1'
#
loop_
_entity.id
_entity.type
_entity.pdbx_description
1 polymer ?
#
loop_
_entity_poly.entity_id
_entity_poly.type
_entity_poly.pdbx_seq_one_letter_code
_entity_poly.pdbx_strand_id
1 'polypeptide(L)'
;MKPAKLVTLNAITDTKVVLIVRLPTAEQSYDVARRAIEGGVRAVEITLTTPGAMGVVERLATEHPEIHIGAGTVLDAHAAYTSISAGARFLVSPQVNTEMIRLANRYQVPTVVGAMTPTEIVTAAEAGADLVKVFPTEAMGRAAVKSVLAPLAHIPLVPAGGATPDNVHEWLAAGVAAIGVGSYITKADDVAANARHFLDVIARAS
;
A
#
# COMPACT_ATOMS: atom_id res chain seq x y z
N MET A 1 -6.06 -23.43 -8.71
CA MET A 1 -6.22 -21.96 -8.70
C MET A 1 -5.58 -21.42 -7.43
N LYS A 2 -4.68 -20.38 -7.50
CA LYS A 2 -4.15 -19.75 -6.28
C LYS A 2 -5.26 -18.94 -5.60
N PRO A 3 -5.37 -18.93 -4.25
CA PRO A 3 -6.31 -18.07 -3.54
C PRO A 3 -6.09 -16.59 -3.88
N ALA A 4 -7.16 -15.82 -4.08
CA ALA A 4 -7.10 -14.41 -4.51
C ALA A 4 -6.25 -13.56 -3.55
N LYS A 5 -6.34 -13.81 -2.25
CA LYS A 5 -5.52 -13.15 -1.21
C LYS A 5 -4.02 -13.31 -1.47
N LEU A 6 -3.56 -14.53 -1.78
CA LEU A 6 -2.15 -14.82 -2.06
C LEU A 6 -1.68 -14.17 -3.38
N VAL A 7 -2.55 -14.10 -4.39
CA VAL A 7 -2.20 -13.43 -5.65
C VAL A 7 -1.91 -11.95 -5.42
N THR A 8 -2.76 -11.28 -4.62
CA THR A 8 -2.57 -9.86 -4.28
C THR A 8 -1.35 -9.63 -3.40
N LEU A 9 -1.13 -10.48 -2.39
CA LEU A 9 0.08 -10.38 -1.55
C LEU A 9 1.34 -10.55 -2.37
N ASN A 10 1.40 -11.56 -3.24
CA ASN A 10 2.54 -11.77 -4.12
C ASN A 10 2.78 -10.56 -5.04
N ALA A 11 1.72 -9.99 -5.63
CA ALA A 11 1.88 -8.81 -6.47
C ALA A 11 2.50 -7.62 -5.72
N ILE A 12 2.15 -7.43 -4.44
CA ILE A 12 2.73 -6.39 -3.60
C ILE A 12 4.19 -6.72 -3.24
N THR A 13 4.47 -7.95 -2.81
CA THR A 13 5.80 -8.34 -2.31
C THR A 13 6.81 -8.59 -3.43
N ASP A 14 6.38 -9.05 -4.60
CA ASP A 14 7.26 -9.29 -5.75
C ASP A 14 7.67 -7.96 -6.41
N THR A 15 6.72 -7.01 -6.57
CA THR A 15 7.03 -5.67 -7.10
C THR A 15 7.63 -4.74 -6.06
N LYS A 16 7.46 -5.05 -4.77
CA LYS A 16 7.89 -4.26 -3.60
C LYS A 16 7.33 -2.84 -3.56
N VAL A 17 6.22 -2.57 -4.25
CA VAL A 17 5.61 -1.24 -4.36
C VAL A 17 4.11 -1.28 -4.10
N VAL A 18 3.64 -0.36 -3.25
CA VAL A 18 2.25 0.08 -3.17
C VAL A 18 2.21 1.56 -3.49
N LEU A 19 1.57 1.94 -4.59
CA LEU A 19 1.35 3.36 -4.91
C LEU A 19 0.20 3.90 -4.08
N ILE A 20 0.44 5.01 -3.38
CA ILE A 20 -0.55 5.68 -2.55
C ILE A 20 -1.05 6.91 -3.29
N VAL A 21 -2.31 6.89 -3.73
CA VAL A 21 -2.96 7.99 -4.43
C VAL A 21 -3.87 8.74 -3.45
N ARG A 22 -3.46 9.96 -3.11
CA ARG A 22 -4.21 10.88 -2.24
C ARG A 22 -4.24 12.25 -2.89
N LEU A 23 -5.30 12.52 -3.64
CA LEU A 23 -5.47 13.74 -4.41
C LEU A 23 -6.82 14.42 -4.09
N PRO A 24 -6.98 15.72 -4.39
CA PRO A 24 -8.16 16.48 -4.00
C PRO A 24 -9.47 16.00 -4.64
N THR A 25 -9.42 15.38 -5.83
CA THR A 25 -10.63 14.98 -6.55
C THR A 25 -10.54 13.54 -7.07
N ALA A 26 -11.71 12.93 -7.31
CA ALA A 26 -11.83 11.60 -7.89
C ALA A 26 -11.18 11.53 -9.29
N GLU A 27 -11.41 12.55 -10.13
CA GLU A 27 -10.89 12.59 -11.49
C GLU A 27 -9.36 12.64 -11.52
N GLN A 28 -8.75 13.49 -10.69
CA GLN A 28 -7.29 13.53 -10.55
C GLN A 28 -6.74 12.18 -10.04
N SER A 29 -7.41 11.58 -9.06
CA SER A 29 -6.99 10.28 -8.51
C SER A 29 -7.07 9.17 -9.55
N TYR A 30 -8.13 9.15 -10.35
CA TYR A 30 -8.28 8.21 -11.45
C TYR A 30 -7.19 8.41 -12.52
N ASP A 31 -7.00 9.65 -13.02
CA ASP A 31 -6.03 9.92 -14.09
C ASP A 31 -4.60 9.58 -13.64
N VAL A 32 -4.19 9.97 -12.44
CA VAL A 32 -2.87 9.67 -11.90
C VAL A 32 -2.69 8.16 -11.69
N ALA A 33 -3.69 7.47 -11.15
CA ALA A 33 -3.62 6.01 -10.98
C ALA A 33 -3.46 5.29 -12.33
N ARG A 34 -4.26 5.67 -13.34
CA ARG A 34 -4.19 5.11 -14.69
C ARG A 34 -2.82 5.30 -15.33
N ARG A 35 -2.25 6.52 -15.26
CA ARG A 35 -0.91 6.81 -15.78
C ARG A 35 0.18 6.03 -15.04
N ALA A 36 0.05 5.85 -13.73
CA ALA A 36 0.98 5.05 -12.97
C ALA A 36 0.91 3.55 -13.35
N ILE A 37 -0.29 3.04 -13.63
CA ILE A 37 -0.50 1.68 -14.16
C ILE A 37 0.18 1.54 -15.53
N GLU A 38 0.05 2.50 -16.43
CA GLU A 38 0.78 2.55 -17.71
C GLU A 38 2.31 2.57 -17.51
N GLY A 39 2.76 3.18 -16.40
CA GLY A 39 4.16 3.15 -15.96
C GLY A 39 4.62 1.82 -15.35
N GLY A 40 3.72 0.84 -15.20
CA GLY A 40 4.05 -0.51 -14.72
C GLY A 40 3.67 -0.81 -13.27
N VAL A 41 3.04 0.13 -12.54
CA VAL A 41 2.56 -0.11 -11.17
C VAL A 41 1.50 -1.21 -11.15
N ARG A 42 1.60 -2.15 -10.22
CA ARG A 42 0.68 -3.31 -10.10
C ARG A 42 -0.21 -3.28 -8.86
N ALA A 43 0.14 -2.51 -7.84
CA ALA A 43 -0.66 -2.33 -6.63
C ALA A 43 -0.89 -0.83 -6.37
N VAL A 44 -2.16 -0.40 -6.42
CA VAL A 44 -2.56 1.01 -6.32
C VAL A 44 -3.59 1.18 -5.21
N GLU A 45 -3.25 1.98 -4.21
CA GLU A 45 -4.11 2.39 -3.10
C GLU A 45 -4.81 3.71 -3.43
N ILE A 46 -6.15 3.73 -3.49
CA ILE A 46 -6.95 4.96 -3.56
C ILE A 46 -7.42 5.31 -2.14
N THR A 47 -7.01 6.48 -1.63
CA THR A 47 -7.34 6.84 -0.25
C THR A 47 -8.77 7.36 -0.13
N LEU A 48 -9.51 6.88 0.90
CA LEU A 48 -10.91 7.26 1.16
C LEU A 48 -11.09 8.72 1.59
N THR A 49 -10.00 9.44 1.84
CA THR A 49 -10.01 10.89 2.05
C THR A 49 -10.28 11.68 0.77
N THR A 50 -10.13 11.06 -0.40
CA THR A 50 -10.50 11.66 -1.68
C THR A 50 -12.02 11.61 -1.85
N PRO A 51 -12.71 12.73 -2.11
CA PRO A 51 -14.14 12.71 -2.43
C PRO A 51 -14.42 11.81 -3.62
N GLY A 52 -15.39 10.88 -3.51
CA GLY A 52 -15.73 9.94 -4.57
C GLY A 52 -14.76 8.77 -4.76
N ALA A 53 -13.86 8.52 -3.81
CA ALA A 53 -12.83 7.46 -3.89
C ALA A 53 -13.40 6.07 -4.22
N MET A 54 -14.58 5.71 -3.69
CA MET A 54 -15.20 4.41 -3.98
C MET A 54 -15.51 4.21 -5.46
N GLY A 55 -16.03 5.24 -6.13
CA GLY A 55 -16.26 5.21 -7.59
C GLY A 55 -14.96 5.08 -8.39
N VAL A 56 -13.86 5.66 -7.89
CA VAL A 56 -12.54 5.49 -8.51
C VAL A 56 -12.04 4.05 -8.35
N VAL A 57 -12.20 3.45 -7.15
CA VAL A 57 -11.84 2.03 -6.89
C VAL A 57 -12.63 1.12 -7.83
N GLU A 58 -13.96 1.27 -7.91
CA GLU A 58 -14.84 0.45 -8.75
C GLU A 58 -14.46 0.56 -10.23
N ARG A 59 -14.25 1.79 -10.72
CA ARG A 59 -13.88 2.06 -12.10
C ARG A 59 -12.54 1.42 -12.46
N LEU A 60 -11.49 1.68 -11.67
CA LEU A 60 -10.16 1.11 -11.91
C LEU A 60 -10.15 -0.42 -11.80
N ALA A 61 -10.87 -1.00 -10.82
CA ALA A 61 -10.95 -2.45 -10.67
C ALA A 61 -11.66 -3.13 -11.86
N THR A 62 -12.61 -2.43 -12.49
CA THR A 62 -13.33 -2.92 -13.67
C THR A 62 -12.49 -2.78 -14.93
N GLU A 63 -11.85 -1.62 -15.14
CA GLU A 63 -11.08 -1.32 -16.34
C GLU A 63 -9.72 -2.04 -16.38
N HIS A 64 -9.14 -2.33 -15.20
CA HIS A 64 -7.82 -2.95 -15.05
C HIS A 64 -7.88 -4.22 -14.18
N PRO A 65 -8.54 -5.30 -14.64
CA PRO A 65 -8.72 -6.51 -13.84
C PRO A 65 -7.41 -7.23 -13.48
N GLU A 66 -6.31 -6.94 -14.17
CA GLU A 66 -4.96 -7.47 -13.88
C GLU A 66 -4.23 -6.69 -12.78
N ILE A 67 -4.71 -5.49 -12.42
CA ILE A 67 -4.11 -4.62 -11.40
C ILE A 67 -4.76 -4.84 -10.04
N HIS A 68 -3.98 -4.77 -8.99
CA HIS A 68 -4.47 -4.85 -7.62
C HIS A 68 -4.83 -3.45 -7.13
N ILE A 69 -6.11 -3.09 -7.29
CA ILE A 69 -6.66 -1.84 -6.76
C ILE A 69 -7.03 -2.07 -5.29
N GLY A 70 -6.60 -1.18 -4.42
CA GLY A 70 -6.89 -1.20 -3.00
C GLY A 70 -7.52 0.10 -2.51
N ALA A 71 -8.17 0.04 -1.36
CA ALA A 71 -8.66 1.20 -0.64
C ALA A 71 -7.73 1.54 0.53
N GLY A 72 -7.38 2.83 0.66
CA GLY A 72 -6.56 3.34 1.74
C GLY A 72 -7.30 4.28 2.67
N THR A 73 -6.72 4.49 3.84
CA THR A 73 -7.35 5.26 4.93
C THR A 73 -8.67 4.61 5.37
N VAL A 74 -8.69 3.28 5.37
CA VAL A 74 -9.82 2.47 5.87
C VAL A 74 -9.75 2.47 7.39
N LEU A 75 -10.72 3.09 8.06
CA LEU A 75 -10.67 3.33 9.51
C LEU A 75 -11.48 2.33 10.33
N ASP A 76 -12.41 1.62 9.72
CA ASP A 76 -13.32 0.70 10.38
C ASP A 76 -13.81 -0.44 9.46
N ALA A 77 -14.55 -1.37 10.04
CA ALA A 77 -15.10 -2.52 9.33
C ALA A 77 -16.17 -2.15 8.29
N HIS A 78 -16.92 -1.04 8.50
CA HIS A 78 -17.92 -0.59 7.54
C HIS A 78 -17.25 -0.07 6.26
N ALA A 79 -16.26 0.81 6.40
CA ALA A 79 -15.45 1.30 5.28
C ALA A 79 -14.72 0.14 4.56
N ALA A 80 -14.24 -0.86 5.31
CA ALA A 80 -13.62 -2.06 4.75
C ALA A 80 -14.59 -2.85 3.88
N TYR A 81 -15.80 -3.13 4.39
CA TYR A 81 -16.82 -3.86 3.63
C TYR A 81 -17.23 -3.11 2.35
N THR A 82 -17.48 -1.82 2.47
CA THR A 82 -17.85 -0.96 1.32
C THR A 82 -16.74 -0.95 0.26
N SER A 83 -15.48 -0.86 0.69
CA SER A 83 -14.33 -0.91 -0.22
C SER A 83 -14.21 -2.25 -0.94
N ILE A 84 -14.39 -3.36 -0.23
CA ILE A 84 -14.38 -4.71 -0.81
C ILE A 84 -15.53 -4.85 -1.82
N SER A 85 -16.71 -4.36 -1.49
CA SER A 85 -17.88 -4.39 -2.38
C SER A 85 -17.67 -3.56 -3.65
N ALA A 86 -16.88 -2.47 -3.58
CA ALA A 86 -16.46 -1.68 -4.74
C ALA A 86 -15.31 -2.30 -5.55
N GLY A 87 -14.84 -3.50 -5.18
CA GLY A 87 -13.81 -4.23 -5.93
C GLY A 87 -12.39 -4.07 -5.37
N ALA A 88 -12.21 -3.47 -4.19
CA ALA A 88 -10.88 -3.39 -3.57
C ALA A 88 -10.32 -4.79 -3.30
N ARG A 89 -9.07 -5.04 -3.77
CA ARG A 89 -8.35 -6.29 -3.60
C ARG A 89 -7.39 -6.31 -2.41
N PHE A 90 -7.13 -5.16 -1.80
CA PHE A 90 -6.43 -5.02 -0.53
C PHE A 90 -6.89 -3.76 0.20
N LEU A 91 -6.69 -3.73 1.50
CA LEU A 91 -7.08 -2.61 2.36
C LEU A 91 -5.86 -2.05 3.08
N VAL A 92 -5.77 -0.72 3.17
CA VAL A 92 -4.72 -0.04 3.92
C VAL A 92 -5.35 0.87 4.97
N SER A 93 -4.89 0.76 6.21
CA SER A 93 -5.29 1.67 7.29
C SER A 93 -4.10 2.50 7.80
N PRO A 94 -4.33 3.68 8.38
CA PRO A 94 -3.27 4.46 9.03
C PRO A 94 -2.99 4.00 10.47
N GLN A 95 -3.81 3.13 11.03
CA GLN A 95 -3.79 2.68 12.42
C GLN A 95 -4.26 1.23 12.55
N VAL A 96 -4.05 0.62 13.72
CA VAL A 96 -4.53 -0.72 14.02
C VAL A 96 -6.02 -0.69 14.31
N ASN A 97 -6.80 -1.45 13.53
CA ASN A 97 -8.22 -1.70 13.79
C ASN A 97 -8.52 -3.19 13.63
N THR A 98 -8.70 -3.87 14.74
CA THR A 98 -8.87 -5.33 14.78
C THR A 98 -10.16 -5.80 14.12
N GLU A 99 -11.22 -5.00 14.16
CA GLU A 99 -12.50 -5.31 13.51
C GLU A 99 -12.37 -5.27 11.98
N MET A 100 -11.65 -4.25 11.46
CA MET A 100 -11.33 -4.15 10.03
C MET A 100 -10.51 -5.37 9.58
N ILE A 101 -9.46 -5.72 10.32
CA ILE A 101 -8.59 -6.87 10.00
C ILE A 101 -9.41 -8.17 9.99
N ARG A 102 -10.25 -8.39 11.00
CA ARG A 102 -11.13 -9.56 11.11
C ARG A 102 -12.11 -9.64 9.95
N LEU A 103 -12.70 -8.52 9.55
CA LEU A 103 -13.60 -8.45 8.40
C LEU A 103 -12.85 -8.78 7.11
N ALA A 104 -11.72 -8.15 6.85
CA ALA A 104 -10.91 -8.39 5.65
C ALA A 104 -10.49 -9.86 5.53
N ASN A 105 -10.07 -10.49 6.63
CA ASN A 105 -9.75 -11.91 6.70
C ASN A 105 -10.95 -12.80 6.35
N ARG A 106 -12.17 -12.44 6.78
CA ARG A 106 -13.40 -13.15 6.41
C ARG A 106 -13.63 -13.17 4.90
N TYR A 107 -13.35 -12.06 4.23
CA TYR A 107 -13.50 -11.92 2.78
C TYR A 107 -12.25 -12.31 1.98
N GLN A 108 -11.21 -12.80 2.65
CA GLN A 108 -9.93 -13.18 2.04
C GLN A 108 -9.29 -12.02 1.25
N VAL A 109 -9.40 -10.80 1.78
CA VAL A 109 -8.77 -9.59 1.26
C VAL A 109 -7.58 -9.24 2.16
N PRO A 110 -6.35 -9.09 1.61
CA PRO A 110 -5.18 -8.76 2.40
C PRO A 110 -5.24 -7.36 2.97
N THR A 111 -4.56 -7.18 4.11
CA THR A 111 -4.48 -5.91 4.83
C THR A 111 -3.04 -5.43 4.95
N VAL A 112 -2.87 -4.11 4.83
CA VAL A 112 -1.63 -3.37 5.10
C VAL A 112 -1.93 -2.37 6.23
N VAL A 113 -1.69 -2.79 7.47
CA VAL A 113 -2.21 -2.14 8.67
C VAL A 113 -1.20 -1.16 9.25
N GLY A 114 -1.60 0.09 9.44
CA GLY A 114 -0.76 1.17 9.95
C GLY A 114 -0.38 0.98 11.41
N ALA A 115 0.90 1.22 11.72
CA ALA A 115 1.49 1.20 13.05
C ALA A 115 2.70 2.13 13.09
N MET A 116 3.00 2.70 14.25
CA MET A 116 4.16 3.56 14.46
C MET A 116 5.11 3.00 15.53
N THR A 117 4.62 2.21 16.46
CA THR A 117 5.37 1.68 17.60
C THR A 117 5.51 0.16 17.52
N PRO A 118 6.55 -0.43 18.16
CA PRO A 118 6.69 -1.90 18.26
C PRO A 118 5.44 -2.58 18.81
N THR A 119 4.77 -1.99 19.81
CA THR A 119 3.53 -2.53 20.37
C THR A 119 2.41 -2.59 19.34
N GLU A 120 2.21 -1.51 18.57
CA GLU A 120 1.19 -1.49 17.52
C GLU A 120 1.50 -2.49 16.40
N ILE A 121 2.78 -2.64 16.02
CA ILE A 121 3.22 -3.61 15.00
C ILE A 121 2.87 -5.04 15.44
N VAL A 122 3.22 -5.40 16.68
CA VAL A 122 2.90 -6.73 17.22
C VAL A 122 1.39 -6.92 17.33
N THR A 123 0.65 -5.92 17.84
CA THR A 123 -0.81 -5.97 17.92
C THR A 123 -1.48 -6.18 16.55
N ALA A 124 -0.98 -5.49 15.50
CA ALA A 124 -1.48 -5.69 14.14
C ALA A 124 -1.24 -7.12 13.64
N ALA A 125 -0.03 -7.64 13.84
CA ALA A 125 0.34 -8.99 13.45
C ALA A 125 -0.49 -10.06 14.18
N GLU A 126 -0.66 -9.93 15.50
CA GLU A 126 -1.49 -10.83 16.32
C GLU A 126 -2.97 -10.81 15.92
N ALA A 127 -3.47 -9.65 15.48
CA ALA A 127 -4.83 -9.52 14.96
C ALA A 127 -5.01 -10.17 13.58
N GLY A 128 -3.93 -10.59 12.93
CA GLY A 128 -3.94 -11.26 11.62
C GLY A 128 -3.77 -10.31 10.43
N ALA A 129 -3.08 -9.16 10.62
CA ALA A 129 -2.65 -8.32 9.51
C ALA A 129 -1.64 -9.08 8.62
N ASP A 130 -1.77 -8.94 7.30
CA ASP A 130 -0.88 -9.61 6.35
C ASP A 130 0.44 -8.85 6.19
N LEU A 131 0.37 -7.53 6.17
CA LEU A 131 1.50 -6.61 6.11
C LEU A 131 1.28 -5.49 7.13
N VAL A 132 2.35 -4.95 7.70
CA VAL A 132 2.26 -3.83 8.65
C VAL A 132 2.92 -2.59 8.04
N LYS A 133 2.12 -1.55 7.83
CA LYS A 133 2.55 -0.25 7.32
C LYS A 133 3.17 0.57 8.45
N VAL A 134 4.47 0.80 8.38
CA VAL A 134 5.12 1.76 9.29
C VAL A 134 4.87 3.17 8.78
N PHE A 135 4.14 3.98 9.55
CA PHE A 135 3.66 5.30 9.11
C PHE A 135 3.48 6.27 10.29
N PRO A 136 3.89 7.54 10.14
CA PRO A 136 4.61 8.11 9.02
C PRO A 136 6.14 7.92 9.15
N THR A 137 6.77 7.31 8.16
CA THR A 137 8.23 7.06 8.20
C THR A 137 9.08 8.33 8.08
N GLU A 138 8.54 9.40 7.47
CA GLU A 138 9.19 10.71 7.41
C GLU A 138 9.47 11.28 8.82
N ALA A 139 8.55 11.09 9.76
CA ALA A 139 8.70 11.54 11.14
C ALA A 139 9.66 10.68 11.97
N MET A 140 9.72 9.36 11.67
CA MET A 140 10.57 8.42 12.41
C MET A 140 12.02 8.40 11.91
N GLY A 141 12.20 8.58 10.61
CA GLY A 141 13.49 8.38 9.95
C GLY A 141 13.84 6.90 9.74
N ARG A 142 14.69 6.64 8.75
CA ARG A 142 15.09 5.27 8.34
C ARG A 142 15.79 4.47 9.45
N ALA A 143 16.63 5.14 10.23
CA ALA A 143 17.36 4.50 11.34
C ALA A 143 16.41 3.91 12.39
N ALA A 144 15.31 4.63 12.72
CA ALA A 144 14.32 4.16 13.67
C ALA A 144 13.57 2.93 13.13
N VAL A 145 13.16 2.96 11.86
CA VAL A 145 12.50 1.79 11.23
C VAL A 145 13.42 0.57 11.21
N LYS A 146 14.71 0.74 10.88
CA LYS A 146 15.71 -0.33 10.93
C LYS A 146 15.86 -0.90 12.34
N SER A 147 15.87 -0.04 13.37
CA SER A 147 15.95 -0.47 14.77
C SER A 147 14.72 -1.26 15.23
N VAL A 148 13.54 -0.91 14.72
CA VAL A 148 12.30 -1.66 14.97
C VAL A 148 12.29 -3.00 14.24
N LEU A 149 12.78 -3.05 12.99
CA LEU A 149 12.89 -4.29 12.21
C LEU A 149 13.79 -5.33 12.87
N ALA A 150 14.88 -4.93 13.54
CA ALA A 150 15.84 -5.86 14.10
C ALA A 150 15.21 -6.93 15.03
N PRO A 151 14.40 -6.58 16.05
CA PRO A 151 13.71 -7.56 16.89
C PRO A 151 12.44 -8.16 16.24
N LEU A 152 11.88 -7.55 15.20
CA LEU A 152 10.60 -7.91 14.58
C LEU A 152 10.75 -8.35 13.11
N ALA A 153 11.92 -8.89 12.73
CA ALA A 153 12.24 -9.29 11.36
C ALA A 153 11.28 -10.34 10.75
N HIS A 154 10.53 -11.04 11.59
CA HIS A 154 9.50 -12.00 11.15
C HIS A 154 8.17 -11.34 10.76
N ILE A 155 7.99 -10.05 11.04
CA ILE A 155 6.77 -9.29 10.65
C ILE A 155 7.06 -8.53 9.35
N PRO A 156 6.28 -8.74 8.29
CA PRO A 156 6.50 -8.10 7.01
C PRO A 156 6.10 -6.61 7.06
N LEU A 157 7.10 -5.72 7.15
CA LEU A 157 6.89 -4.28 7.26
C LEU A 157 6.88 -3.59 5.89
N VAL A 158 6.04 -2.55 5.78
CA VAL A 158 5.89 -1.69 4.62
C VAL A 158 6.05 -0.22 5.07
N PRO A 159 7.25 0.37 4.99
CA PRO A 159 7.43 1.78 5.27
C PRO A 159 6.64 2.64 4.26
N ALA A 160 5.99 3.71 4.76
CA ALA A 160 5.23 4.62 3.94
C ALA A 160 5.47 6.07 4.35
N GLY A 161 5.85 6.89 3.36
CA GLY A 161 6.23 8.30 3.50
C GLY A 161 7.70 8.54 3.14
N GLY A 162 7.94 9.51 2.27
CA GLY A 162 9.27 9.97 1.89
C GLY A 162 10.11 9.03 1.01
N ALA A 163 9.51 8.00 0.42
CA ALA A 163 10.22 7.10 -0.50
C ALA A 163 10.52 7.78 -1.84
N THR A 164 11.79 7.73 -2.26
CA THR A 164 12.31 8.26 -3.53
C THR A 164 13.33 7.27 -4.12
N PRO A 165 13.68 7.37 -5.42
CA PRO A 165 14.75 6.55 -6.01
C PRO A 165 16.08 6.63 -5.25
N ASP A 166 16.40 7.78 -4.66
CA ASP A 166 17.67 8.00 -3.96
C ASP A 166 17.77 7.23 -2.65
N ASN A 167 16.63 6.88 -2.01
CA ASN A 167 16.60 6.25 -0.69
C ASN A 167 15.99 4.84 -0.66
N VAL A 168 15.38 4.41 -1.76
CA VAL A 168 14.66 3.11 -1.81
C VAL A 168 15.59 1.92 -1.51
N HIS A 169 16.85 1.98 -1.94
CA HIS A 169 17.83 0.93 -1.69
C HIS A 169 18.10 0.70 -0.19
N GLU A 170 18.02 1.75 0.63
CA GLU A 170 18.21 1.64 2.08
C GLU A 170 17.03 0.89 2.75
N TRP A 171 15.81 1.10 2.24
CA TRP A 171 14.63 0.35 2.71
C TRP A 171 14.72 -1.12 2.35
N LEU A 172 15.08 -1.43 1.11
CA LEU A 172 15.24 -2.81 0.65
C LEU A 172 16.34 -3.54 1.42
N ALA A 173 17.49 -2.89 1.64
CA ALA A 173 18.58 -3.43 2.44
C ALA A 173 18.21 -3.66 3.92
N ALA A 174 17.19 -2.94 4.44
CA ALA A 174 16.67 -3.18 5.77
C ALA A 174 15.73 -4.40 5.85
N GLY A 175 15.39 -5.05 4.73
CA GLY A 175 14.57 -6.26 4.69
C GLY A 175 13.06 -6.01 4.72
N VAL A 176 12.58 -4.83 4.28
CA VAL A 176 11.14 -4.53 4.21
C VAL A 176 10.45 -5.37 3.13
N ALA A 177 9.19 -5.71 3.36
CA ALA A 177 8.39 -6.54 2.45
C ALA A 177 8.00 -5.79 1.18
N ALA A 178 7.65 -4.50 1.31
CA ALA A 178 7.33 -3.59 0.21
C ALA A 178 7.50 -2.14 0.69
N ILE A 179 7.28 -1.17 -0.20
CA ILE A 179 7.42 0.27 0.07
C ILE A 179 6.16 0.99 -0.40
N GLY A 180 5.59 1.82 0.48
CA GLY A 180 4.51 2.74 0.13
C GLY A 180 5.07 4.02 -0.47
N VAL A 181 4.83 4.27 -1.75
CA VAL A 181 5.25 5.48 -2.46
C VAL A 181 4.05 6.35 -2.83
N GLY A 182 4.15 7.65 -2.61
CA GLY A 182 3.09 8.62 -2.92
C GLY A 182 3.61 9.75 -3.79
N SER A 183 3.98 10.86 -3.17
CA SER A 183 4.25 12.15 -3.82
C SER A 183 5.30 12.10 -4.93
N TYR A 184 6.31 11.26 -4.85
CA TYR A 184 7.32 11.11 -5.90
C TYR A 184 6.70 10.75 -7.25
N ILE A 185 5.69 9.90 -7.26
CA ILE A 185 4.97 9.48 -8.47
C ILE A 185 3.76 10.39 -8.73
N THR A 186 2.93 10.62 -7.71
CA THR A 186 1.62 11.28 -7.90
C THR A 186 1.70 12.78 -8.16
N LYS A 187 2.81 13.44 -7.85
CA LYS A 187 3.04 14.88 -8.10
C LYS A 187 4.00 15.15 -9.24
N ALA A 188 4.40 14.13 -9.98
CA ALA A 188 5.28 14.27 -11.13
C ALA A 188 4.53 14.85 -12.34
N ASP A 189 5.24 15.62 -13.17
CA ASP A 189 4.71 16.09 -14.45
C ASP A 189 4.44 14.92 -15.40
N ASP A 190 5.33 13.93 -15.44
CA ASP A 190 5.13 12.64 -16.11
C ASP A 190 5.04 11.50 -15.10
N VAL A 191 3.81 11.20 -14.70
CA VAL A 191 3.50 10.14 -13.74
C VAL A 191 3.98 8.76 -14.22
N ALA A 192 3.77 8.46 -15.51
CA ALA A 192 4.14 7.15 -16.07
C ALA A 192 5.67 6.96 -16.11
N ALA A 193 6.41 8.00 -16.52
CA ALA A 193 7.87 7.96 -16.52
C ALA A 193 8.44 7.83 -15.11
N ASN A 194 7.90 8.59 -14.13
CA ASN A 194 8.36 8.50 -12.75
C ASN A 194 8.02 7.14 -12.10
N ALA A 195 6.86 6.58 -12.41
CA ALA A 195 6.49 5.24 -11.96
C ALA A 195 7.47 4.19 -12.51
N ARG A 196 7.76 4.22 -13.81
CA ARG A 196 8.72 3.33 -14.48
C ARG A 196 10.12 3.47 -13.87
N HIS A 197 10.60 4.71 -13.72
CA HIS A 197 11.91 4.95 -13.12
C HIS A 197 12.01 4.40 -11.69
N PHE A 198 10.98 4.62 -10.86
CA PHE A 198 10.95 4.09 -9.49
C PHE A 198 11.02 2.55 -9.45
N LEU A 199 10.23 1.90 -10.32
CA LEU A 199 10.24 0.45 -10.43
C LEU A 199 11.58 -0.11 -10.94
N ASP A 200 12.22 0.55 -11.90
CA ASP A 200 13.54 0.17 -12.41
C ASP A 200 14.62 0.25 -11.32
N VAL A 201 14.56 1.28 -10.47
CA VAL A 201 15.51 1.41 -9.34
C VAL A 201 15.28 0.29 -8.32
N ILE A 202 14.04 -0.06 -8.00
CA ILE A 202 13.73 -1.19 -7.12
C ILE A 202 14.24 -2.50 -7.70
N ALA A 203 13.97 -2.76 -8.99
CA ALA A 203 14.39 -4.01 -9.65
C ALA A 203 15.92 -4.20 -9.67
N ARG A 204 16.68 -3.10 -9.70
CA ARG A 204 18.16 -3.14 -9.63
C ARG A 204 18.70 -3.32 -8.21
N ALA A 205 17.92 -2.96 -7.21
CA ALA A 205 18.31 -3.00 -5.80
C ALA A 205 17.82 -4.26 -5.06
N SER A 206 16.96 -5.06 -5.69
CA SER A 206 16.41 -6.34 -5.21
C SER A 206 17.21 -7.51 -5.69
#